data_8eb8f68d43d0b2a45470cb4938407080
#
_entry.id   8eb8f68d43d0b2a45470cb4938407080
#
_cell.length_a   1.000
_cell.length_b   1.000
_cell.length_c   1.000
_cell.angle_alpha   90.00
_cell.angle_beta   90.00
_cell.angle_gamma   90.00
#
_symmetry.space_group_name_H-M   'P 1'
#
loop_
_entity.id
_entity.type
_entity.pdbx_description
1 polymer ?
#
loop_
_entity_poly.entity_id
_entity_poly.type
_entity_poly.pdbx_seq_one_letter_code
_entity_poly.pdbx_strand_id
1 'polypeptide(L)'
;MPACSEAGELRRWRPPYPLDLLATTGPLRRGPADPTNRLDAAGAFWRAVRTPAGPGTLRLTRSADGSVEARAWGTGAPWLLDGVPDLCGSADDPSSFVAHHDVLADAHRRAPGLRLTRTGLVFEQLVPAILEQKVTGKEAFLSWRQLASRFGDPAPGPCPPWLRVGPSARRIREIQDWEWHRAGIDGARRHAIRAAAVVAPRLEEAAGMPPPDAVERLCLVRGIGPWTAAEVVQRTLGAADVVSVGDYHLPSVVGWALTGEKLDDDGMLGVLAPYAGHRQRAVRLILTSGLGPPRRGPRATVRSYRAF
;
A
#
# COMPACT_ATOMS: atom_id res chain seq x y z
N MET A 1 7.43 -0.03 -33.00
CA MET A 1 6.87 -0.40 -31.69
C MET A 1 6.75 -1.91 -31.68
N PRO A 2 7.48 -2.67 -30.83
CA PRO A 2 7.24 -4.10 -30.74
C PRO A 2 5.80 -4.31 -30.24
N ALA A 3 5.04 -5.15 -30.96
CA ALA A 3 3.70 -5.55 -30.56
C ALA A 3 3.80 -6.23 -29.20
N CYS A 4 3.11 -5.67 -28.19
CA CYS A 4 2.97 -6.30 -26.89
C CYS A 4 2.27 -7.65 -27.13
N SER A 5 2.94 -8.77 -26.86
CA SER A 5 2.37 -10.10 -27.06
C SER A 5 1.07 -10.20 -26.25
N GLU A 6 -0.04 -10.54 -26.90
CA GLU A 6 -1.34 -10.76 -26.23
C GLU A 6 -1.23 -11.84 -25.14
N ALA A 7 -0.33 -12.80 -25.32
CA ALA A 7 -0.13 -13.92 -24.40
C ALA A 7 0.48 -13.51 -23.04
N GLY A 8 1.23 -12.37 -22.97
CA GLY A 8 1.95 -11.96 -21.76
C GLY A 8 3.08 -12.94 -21.39
N GLU A 9 3.93 -12.51 -20.46
CA GLU A 9 4.95 -13.36 -19.85
C GLU A 9 4.35 -14.09 -18.64
N LEU A 10 4.77 -15.34 -18.40
CA LEU A 10 4.24 -16.20 -17.34
C LEU A 10 5.35 -16.65 -16.41
N ARG A 11 5.09 -16.55 -15.11
CA ARG A 11 5.90 -17.16 -14.06
C ARG A 11 4.98 -17.98 -13.13
N ARG A 12 5.40 -19.20 -12.81
CA ARG A 12 4.85 -19.96 -11.69
C ARG A 12 5.86 -19.94 -10.55
N TRP A 13 5.38 -19.66 -9.35
CA TRP A 13 6.18 -19.62 -8.15
C TRP A 13 5.46 -20.32 -7.01
N ARG A 14 6.13 -21.21 -6.30
CA ARG A 14 5.58 -21.89 -5.13
C ARG A 14 6.21 -21.30 -3.87
N PRO A 15 5.42 -20.62 -3.01
CA PRO A 15 5.92 -20.14 -1.73
C PRO A 15 6.43 -21.28 -0.87
N PRO A 16 7.59 -21.15 -0.20
CA PRO A 16 8.07 -22.17 0.75
C PRO A 16 7.35 -22.07 2.12
N TYR A 17 6.28 -21.27 2.21
CA TYR A 17 5.48 -20.99 3.39
C TYR A 17 3.99 -20.89 3.03
N PRO A 18 3.09 -21.03 4.03
CA PRO A 18 1.67 -20.70 3.82
C PRO A 18 1.53 -19.24 3.35
N LEU A 19 0.74 -19.00 2.31
CA LEU A 19 0.48 -17.67 1.78
C LEU A 19 -1.03 -17.42 1.69
N ASP A 20 -1.48 -16.35 2.32
CA ASP A 20 -2.75 -15.69 2.00
C ASP A 20 -2.47 -14.51 1.08
N LEU A 21 -2.64 -14.73 -0.23
CA LEU A 21 -2.35 -13.72 -1.24
C LEU A 21 -3.20 -12.46 -1.04
N LEU A 22 -4.46 -12.61 -0.64
CA LEU A 22 -5.39 -11.49 -0.51
C LEU A 22 -5.10 -10.65 0.73
N ALA A 23 -4.79 -11.29 1.86
CA ALA A 23 -4.39 -10.60 3.08
C ALA A 23 -3.03 -9.89 2.90
N THR A 24 -2.10 -10.53 2.18
CA THR A 24 -0.76 -10.00 1.91
C THR A 24 -0.80 -8.78 0.98
N THR A 25 -1.54 -8.85 -0.13
CA THR A 25 -1.65 -7.75 -1.10
C THR A 25 -2.71 -6.71 -0.74
N GLY A 26 -3.55 -7.01 0.25
CA GLY A 26 -4.65 -6.15 0.71
C GLY A 26 -4.26 -4.69 0.98
N PRO A 27 -3.13 -4.42 1.66
CA PRO A 27 -2.68 -3.05 1.95
C PRO A 27 -2.37 -2.20 0.71
N LEU A 28 -2.16 -2.80 -0.44
CA LEU A 28 -1.88 -2.08 -1.67
C LEU A 28 -3.14 -1.47 -2.29
N ARG A 29 -4.32 -1.96 -1.94
CA ARG A 29 -5.59 -1.51 -2.53
C ARG A 29 -6.11 -0.26 -1.85
N ARG A 30 -6.45 0.73 -2.64
CA ARG A 30 -7.08 1.99 -2.21
C ARG A 30 -8.59 1.95 -2.44
N GLY A 31 -9.25 1.05 -1.70
CA GLY A 31 -10.68 0.80 -1.79
C GLY A 31 -11.09 -0.17 -2.91
N PRO A 32 -12.41 -0.51 -2.98
CA PRO A 32 -12.89 -1.52 -3.92
C PRO A 32 -12.85 -1.09 -5.39
N ALA A 33 -12.77 0.21 -5.67
CA ALA A 33 -12.72 0.77 -7.01
C ALA A 33 -11.35 1.36 -7.36
N ASP A 34 -10.27 0.86 -6.72
CA ASP A 34 -8.90 1.27 -7.02
C ASP A 34 -8.57 0.98 -8.50
N PRO A 35 -8.12 1.96 -9.28
CA PRO A 35 -7.79 1.74 -10.68
C PRO A 35 -6.42 1.10 -10.91
N THR A 36 -5.60 0.95 -9.88
CA THR A 36 -4.23 0.45 -10.00
C THR A 36 -4.00 -0.92 -9.35
N ASN A 37 -4.75 -1.22 -8.28
CA ASN A 37 -4.63 -2.47 -7.52
C ASN A 37 -6.02 -2.97 -7.13
N ARG A 38 -6.54 -4.01 -7.79
CA ARG A 38 -7.89 -4.50 -7.52
C ARG A 38 -8.03 -5.99 -7.80
N LEU A 39 -8.98 -6.62 -7.12
CA LEU A 39 -9.44 -7.96 -7.44
C LEU A 39 -10.48 -7.90 -8.56
N ASP A 40 -10.41 -8.83 -9.50
CA ASP A 40 -11.51 -9.08 -10.44
C ASP A 40 -12.60 -9.96 -9.80
N ALA A 41 -13.68 -10.20 -10.56
CA ALA A 41 -14.79 -11.03 -10.10
C ALA A 41 -14.40 -12.51 -9.88
N ALA A 42 -13.32 -12.98 -10.50
CA ALA A 42 -12.77 -14.32 -10.32
C ALA A 42 -11.77 -14.42 -9.15
N GLY A 43 -11.53 -13.31 -8.43
CA GLY A 43 -10.60 -13.25 -7.31
C GLY A 43 -9.13 -13.11 -7.71
N ALA A 44 -8.80 -12.88 -8.98
CA ALA A 44 -7.44 -12.58 -9.38
C ALA A 44 -7.05 -11.16 -8.96
N PHE A 45 -5.84 -11.00 -8.41
CA PHE A 45 -5.28 -9.70 -8.08
C PHE A 45 -4.63 -9.09 -9.32
N TRP A 46 -5.11 -7.92 -9.70
CA TRP A 46 -4.57 -7.11 -10.79
C TRP A 46 -3.84 -5.90 -10.23
N ARG A 47 -2.67 -5.65 -10.77
CA ARG A 47 -1.81 -4.51 -10.43
C ARG A 47 -1.25 -3.90 -11.71
N ALA A 48 -1.39 -2.60 -11.88
CA ALA A 48 -0.74 -1.85 -12.95
C ALA A 48 0.12 -0.74 -12.37
N VAL A 49 1.38 -0.69 -12.75
CA VAL A 49 2.39 0.13 -12.10
C VAL A 49 3.49 0.55 -13.06
N ARG A 50 4.16 1.63 -12.73
CA ARG A 50 5.37 2.09 -13.41
C ARG A 50 6.59 1.53 -12.70
N THR A 51 7.25 0.57 -13.35
CA THR A 51 8.51 0.00 -12.89
C THR A 51 9.70 0.80 -13.40
N PRO A 52 10.93 0.57 -12.90
CA PRO A 52 12.15 1.14 -13.49
C PRO A 52 12.34 0.81 -14.97
N ALA A 53 11.82 -0.35 -15.43
CA ALA A 53 11.87 -0.79 -16.83
C ALA A 53 10.71 -0.24 -17.69
N GLY A 54 9.77 0.50 -17.07
CA GLY A 54 8.60 1.06 -17.74
C GLY A 54 7.26 0.59 -17.19
N PRO A 55 6.14 0.92 -17.86
CA PRO A 55 4.82 0.51 -17.41
C PRO A 55 4.63 -1.00 -17.55
N GLY A 56 3.99 -1.60 -16.53
CA GLY A 56 3.68 -3.01 -16.52
C GLY A 56 2.35 -3.30 -15.84
N THR A 57 1.73 -4.39 -16.27
CA THR A 57 0.53 -4.99 -15.68
C THR A 57 0.89 -6.36 -15.14
N LEU A 58 0.45 -6.67 -13.95
CA LEU A 58 0.60 -7.97 -13.29
C LEU A 58 -0.79 -8.51 -12.93
N ARG A 59 -1.02 -9.78 -13.22
CA ARG A 59 -2.15 -10.56 -12.75
C ARG A 59 -1.65 -11.71 -11.91
N LEU A 60 -2.11 -11.83 -10.67
CA LEU A 60 -1.78 -12.95 -9.78
C LEU A 60 -3.02 -13.79 -9.51
N THR A 61 -2.86 -15.09 -9.60
CA THR A 61 -3.84 -16.08 -9.15
C THR A 61 -3.16 -17.13 -8.28
N ARG A 62 -3.90 -17.68 -7.33
CA ARG A 62 -3.44 -18.81 -6.52
C ARG A 62 -4.05 -20.09 -7.06
N SER A 63 -3.22 -21.08 -7.35
CA SER A 63 -3.64 -22.40 -7.78
C SER A 63 -4.01 -23.28 -6.57
N ALA A 64 -4.75 -24.35 -6.81
CA ALA A 64 -5.18 -25.30 -5.76
C ALA A 64 -4.00 -25.99 -5.04
N ASP A 65 -2.87 -26.17 -5.74
CA ASP A 65 -1.63 -26.71 -5.18
C ASP A 65 -0.83 -25.71 -4.31
N GLY A 66 -1.38 -24.49 -4.13
CA GLY A 66 -0.76 -23.42 -3.36
C GLY A 66 0.27 -22.59 -4.13
N SER A 67 0.56 -22.92 -5.39
CA SER A 67 1.42 -22.09 -6.24
C SER A 67 0.74 -20.77 -6.63
N VAL A 68 1.56 -19.74 -6.93
CA VAL A 68 1.13 -18.47 -7.50
C VAL A 68 1.45 -18.47 -8.99
N GLU A 69 0.42 -18.29 -9.81
CA GLU A 69 0.58 -18.01 -11.22
C GLU A 69 0.57 -16.50 -11.43
N ALA A 70 1.63 -15.98 -12.01
CA ALA A 70 1.83 -14.57 -12.31
C ALA A 70 1.91 -14.39 -13.83
N ARG A 71 1.05 -13.55 -14.38
CA ARG A 71 1.15 -13.09 -15.77
C ARG A 71 1.42 -11.61 -15.79
N ALA A 72 2.34 -11.18 -16.66
CA ALA A 72 2.68 -9.79 -16.80
C ALA A 72 2.78 -9.34 -18.26
N TRP A 73 2.50 -8.06 -18.47
CA TRP A 73 2.49 -7.40 -19.77
C TRP A 73 3.14 -6.03 -19.69
N GLY A 74 3.64 -5.54 -20.81
CA GLY A 74 4.31 -4.26 -20.94
C GLY A 74 5.82 -4.36 -20.75
N THR A 75 6.50 -3.23 -20.90
CA THR A 75 7.97 -3.16 -20.76
C THR A 75 8.44 -3.47 -19.35
N GLY A 76 7.57 -3.27 -18.35
CA GLY A 76 7.82 -3.62 -16.95
C GLY A 76 7.58 -5.08 -16.60
N ALA A 77 7.15 -5.94 -17.54
CA ALA A 77 6.74 -7.32 -17.26
C ALA A 77 7.86 -8.17 -16.61
N PRO A 78 9.11 -8.19 -17.11
CA PRO A 78 10.18 -8.96 -16.48
C PRO A 78 10.42 -8.53 -15.03
N TRP A 79 10.48 -7.21 -14.77
CA TRP A 79 10.67 -6.66 -13.44
C TRP A 79 9.56 -7.08 -12.47
N LEU A 80 8.31 -7.03 -12.95
CA LEU A 80 7.15 -7.45 -12.15
C LEU A 80 7.18 -8.93 -11.82
N LEU A 81 7.53 -9.77 -12.79
CA LEU A 81 7.63 -11.22 -12.57
C LEU A 81 8.75 -11.56 -11.59
N ASP A 82 9.90 -10.90 -11.69
CA ASP A 82 11.01 -11.10 -10.76
C ASP A 82 10.64 -10.67 -9.34
N GLY A 83 9.83 -9.62 -9.19
CA GLY A 83 9.33 -9.13 -7.92
C GLY A 83 8.18 -9.94 -7.31
N VAL A 84 7.64 -10.97 -7.96
CA VAL A 84 6.50 -11.75 -7.43
C VAL A 84 6.77 -12.36 -6.06
N PRO A 85 7.94 -12.98 -5.79
CA PRO A 85 8.22 -13.49 -4.45
C PRO A 85 8.13 -12.41 -3.37
N ASP A 86 8.75 -11.25 -3.59
CA ASP A 86 8.76 -10.13 -2.63
C ASP A 86 7.37 -9.53 -2.44
N LEU A 87 6.60 -9.38 -3.51
CA LEU A 87 5.20 -8.94 -3.45
C LEU A 87 4.33 -9.90 -2.63
N CYS A 88 4.68 -11.19 -2.64
CA CYS A 88 4.05 -12.25 -1.84
C CYS A 88 4.71 -12.43 -0.46
N GLY A 89 5.64 -11.55 -0.06
CA GLY A 89 6.23 -11.52 1.26
C GLY A 89 7.40 -12.48 1.47
N SER A 90 8.21 -12.79 0.44
CA SER A 90 9.39 -13.64 0.62
C SER A 90 10.47 -13.01 1.51
N ALA A 91 10.52 -11.68 1.54
CA ALA A 91 11.44 -10.93 2.41
C ALA A 91 10.92 -10.82 3.86
N ASP A 92 9.73 -11.32 4.14
CA ASP A 92 9.09 -11.22 5.45
C ASP A 92 9.35 -12.48 6.28
N ASP A 93 10.08 -12.33 7.38
CA ASP A 93 10.38 -13.43 8.33
C ASP A 93 9.57 -13.25 9.63
N PRO A 94 8.51 -14.06 9.85
CA PRO A 94 7.76 -14.08 11.09
C PRO A 94 8.34 -15.03 12.16
N SER A 95 9.44 -15.71 11.94
CA SER A 95 9.90 -16.81 12.78
C SER A 95 10.23 -16.39 14.23
N SER A 96 10.66 -15.14 14.40
CA SER A 96 10.96 -14.55 15.72
C SER A 96 9.77 -13.81 16.36
N PHE A 97 8.58 -13.83 15.72
CA PHE A 97 7.41 -13.19 16.31
C PHE A 97 6.87 -13.98 17.49
N VAL A 98 6.83 -13.35 18.65
CA VAL A 98 6.23 -13.92 19.88
C VAL A 98 4.97 -13.14 20.23
N ALA A 99 3.84 -13.84 20.36
CA ALA A 99 2.58 -13.23 20.75
C ALA A 99 2.50 -13.12 22.28
N HIS A 100 2.61 -11.89 22.80
CA HIS A 100 2.56 -11.59 24.24
C HIS A 100 1.13 -11.36 24.77
N HIS A 101 0.12 -11.30 23.86
CA HIS A 101 -1.30 -11.15 24.20
C HIS A 101 -2.10 -12.25 23.51
N ASP A 102 -3.08 -12.82 24.21
CA ASP A 102 -3.92 -13.92 23.70
C ASP A 102 -4.60 -13.56 22.37
N VAL A 103 -5.05 -12.31 22.24
CA VAL A 103 -5.68 -11.82 21.02
C VAL A 103 -4.75 -11.89 19.81
N LEU A 104 -3.45 -11.63 20.01
CA LEU A 104 -2.46 -11.72 18.94
C LEU A 104 -2.03 -13.17 18.68
N ALA A 105 -1.97 -14.01 19.73
CA ALA A 105 -1.77 -15.46 19.56
C ALA A 105 -2.89 -16.06 18.71
N ASP A 106 -4.12 -15.69 19.00
CA ASP A 106 -5.30 -16.11 18.23
C ASP A 106 -5.26 -15.61 16.78
N ALA A 107 -5.00 -14.31 16.59
CA ALA A 107 -4.93 -13.73 15.25
C ALA A 107 -3.81 -14.37 14.41
N HIS A 108 -2.67 -14.63 15.01
CA HIS A 108 -1.53 -15.27 14.34
C HIS A 108 -1.85 -16.72 13.93
N ARG A 109 -2.51 -17.49 14.81
CA ARG A 109 -2.95 -18.87 14.48
C ARG A 109 -3.99 -18.91 13.37
N ARG A 110 -4.91 -17.92 13.31
CA ARG A 110 -5.96 -17.85 12.29
C ARG A 110 -5.45 -17.33 10.94
N ALA A 111 -4.34 -16.64 10.92
CA ALA A 111 -3.75 -16.04 9.72
C ALA A 111 -2.32 -16.55 9.44
N PRO A 112 -2.09 -17.88 9.33
CA PRO A 112 -0.75 -18.44 9.15
C PRO A 112 -0.12 -18.05 7.81
N GLY A 113 -0.94 -17.61 6.86
CA GLY A 113 -0.52 -17.16 5.53
C GLY A 113 -0.35 -15.64 5.41
N LEU A 114 -0.57 -14.87 6.47
CA LEU A 114 -0.34 -13.42 6.43
C LEU A 114 1.16 -13.13 6.32
N ARG A 115 1.52 -12.38 5.27
CA ARG A 115 2.87 -11.88 5.02
C ARG A 115 2.84 -10.36 4.82
N LEU A 116 3.98 -9.72 5.01
CA LEU A 116 4.15 -8.31 4.71
C LEU A 116 4.66 -8.17 3.28
N THR A 117 3.87 -7.52 2.44
CA THR A 117 4.20 -7.31 1.03
C THR A 117 5.34 -6.31 0.87
N ARG A 118 6.22 -6.55 -0.10
CA ARG A 118 7.29 -5.64 -0.51
C ARG A 118 7.13 -5.30 -1.97
N THR A 119 6.89 -4.01 -2.29
CA THR A 119 6.68 -3.57 -3.68
C THR A 119 7.95 -3.08 -4.36
N GLY A 120 8.95 -2.64 -3.59
CA GLY A 120 10.18 -2.04 -4.11
C GLY A 120 9.99 -0.71 -4.84
N LEU A 121 8.80 -0.07 -4.74
CA LEU A 121 8.46 1.17 -5.46
C LEU A 121 7.96 2.23 -4.47
N VAL A 122 8.75 3.28 -4.29
CA VAL A 122 8.48 4.35 -3.30
C VAL A 122 7.41 5.31 -3.80
N PHE A 123 7.61 5.90 -4.97
CA PHE A 123 6.73 6.96 -5.48
C PHE A 123 5.30 6.48 -5.72
N GLU A 124 5.16 5.21 -6.12
CA GLU A 124 3.87 4.57 -6.27
C GLU A 124 3.07 4.51 -4.96
N GLN A 125 3.74 4.23 -3.84
CA GLN A 125 3.09 4.20 -2.53
C GLN A 125 2.91 5.59 -1.93
N LEU A 126 3.80 6.52 -2.27
CA LEU A 126 3.85 7.85 -1.68
C LEU A 126 2.66 8.72 -2.09
N VAL A 127 2.29 8.73 -3.38
CA VAL A 127 1.17 9.56 -3.86
C VAL A 127 -0.15 9.19 -3.16
N PRO A 128 -0.57 7.90 -3.10
CA PRO A 128 -1.75 7.51 -2.32
C PRO A 128 -1.64 7.85 -0.83
N ALA A 129 -0.48 7.64 -0.19
CA ALA A 129 -0.30 7.95 1.22
C ALA A 129 -0.44 9.46 1.52
N ILE A 130 0.06 10.34 0.65
CA ILE A 130 -0.16 11.79 0.79
C ILE A 130 -1.65 12.13 0.64
N LEU A 131 -2.38 11.45 -0.26
CA LEU A 131 -3.81 11.66 -0.43
C LEU A 131 -4.63 11.27 0.80
N GLU A 132 -4.13 10.39 1.64
CA GLU A 132 -4.77 9.95 2.89
C GLU A 132 -4.56 10.92 4.06
N GLN A 133 -3.72 11.95 3.93
CA GLN A 133 -3.44 12.92 4.99
C GLN A 133 -4.68 13.72 5.38
N LYS A 134 -5.07 13.66 6.67
CA LYS A 134 -6.11 14.50 7.31
C LYS A 134 -7.49 14.46 6.62
N VAL A 135 -7.82 13.37 5.96
CA VAL A 135 -9.12 13.15 5.31
C VAL A 135 -9.64 11.75 5.60
N THR A 136 -10.90 11.51 5.32
CA THR A 136 -11.44 10.16 5.43
C THR A 136 -10.89 9.26 4.32
N GLY A 137 -10.76 7.95 4.59
CA GLY A 137 -10.32 6.99 3.58
C GLY A 137 -11.18 7.02 2.30
N LYS A 138 -12.48 7.33 2.42
CA LYS A 138 -13.37 7.48 1.25
C LYS A 138 -12.98 8.66 0.36
N GLU A 139 -12.66 9.79 0.97
CA GLU A 139 -12.20 10.99 0.26
C GLU A 139 -10.86 10.73 -0.43
N ALA A 140 -9.90 10.13 0.28
CA ALA A 140 -8.60 9.78 -0.25
C ALA A 140 -8.70 8.82 -1.44
N PHE A 141 -9.49 7.74 -1.31
CA PHE A 141 -9.69 6.76 -2.38
C PHE A 141 -10.41 7.34 -3.60
N LEU A 142 -11.35 8.26 -3.37
CA LEU A 142 -12.00 8.98 -4.46
C LEU A 142 -11.00 9.90 -5.20
N SER A 143 -10.18 10.63 -4.46
CA SER A 143 -9.13 11.49 -5.03
C SER A 143 -8.11 10.66 -5.82
N TRP A 144 -7.66 9.52 -5.27
CA TRP A 144 -6.77 8.60 -5.99
C TRP A 144 -7.40 8.09 -7.29
N ARG A 145 -8.65 7.64 -7.22
CA ARG A 145 -9.38 7.18 -8.42
C ARG A 145 -9.47 8.27 -9.48
N GLN A 146 -9.80 9.50 -9.10
CA GLN A 146 -9.86 10.62 -10.04
C GLN A 146 -8.48 10.92 -10.65
N LEU A 147 -7.45 10.97 -9.82
CA LEU A 147 -6.10 11.27 -10.26
C LEU A 147 -5.58 10.20 -11.24
N ALA A 148 -5.65 8.94 -10.87
CA ALA A 148 -5.15 7.84 -11.70
C ALA A 148 -5.98 7.62 -12.97
N SER A 149 -7.32 7.77 -12.92
CA SER A 149 -8.17 7.62 -14.11
C SER A 149 -7.98 8.74 -15.14
N ARG A 150 -7.68 9.96 -14.69
CA ARG A 150 -7.56 11.13 -15.59
C ARG A 150 -6.14 11.37 -16.07
N PHE A 151 -5.15 11.07 -15.26
CA PHE A 151 -3.74 11.42 -15.53
C PHE A 151 -2.80 10.21 -15.57
N GLY A 152 -3.31 9.03 -15.23
CA GLY A 152 -2.61 7.76 -15.44
C GLY A 152 -2.70 7.28 -16.87
N ASP A 153 -1.84 6.34 -17.20
CA ASP A 153 -1.82 5.70 -18.51
C ASP A 153 -2.69 4.44 -18.54
N PRO A 154 -3.21 4.02 -19.70
CA PRO A 154 -3.79 2.70 -19.87
C PRO A 154 -2.80 1.61 -19.43
N ALA A 155 -3.30 0.60 -18.72
CA ALA A 155 -2.49 -0.55 -18.35
C ALA A 155 -2.14 -1.37 -19.60
N PRO A 156 -0.89 -1.82 -19.79
CA PRO A 156 -0.52 -2.65 -20.94
C PRO A 156 -1.14 -4.05 -20.89
N GLY A 157 -1.38 -4.64 -22.05
CA GLY A 157 -1.89 -6.00 -22.24
C GLY A 157 -3.42 -6.14 -22.15
N PRO A 158 -3.93 -7.37 -22.27
CA PRO A 158 -5.36 -7.69 -22.19
C PRO A 158 -5.81 -7.63 -20.72
N CYS A 159 -6.04 -6.43 -20.22
CA CYS A 159 -6.42 -6.17 -18.83
C CYS A 159 -7.83 -5.57 -18.73
N PRO A 160 -8.47 -5.61 -17.57
CA PRO A 160 -9.77 -4.97 -17.38
C PRO A 160 -9.72 -3.47 -17.74
N PRO A 161 -10.77 -2.93 -18.40
CA PRO A 161 -10.76 -1.55 -18.93
C PRO A 161 -10.66 -0.46 -17.87
N TRP A 162 -10.90 -0.81 -16.61
CA TRP A 162 -10.75 0.10 -15.47
C TRP A 162 -9.30 0.20 -14.97
N LEU A 163 -8.41 -0.72 -15.37
CA LEU A 163 -7.03 -0.78 -14.86
C LEU A 163 -6.18 0.33 -15.49
N ARG A 164 -5.43 1.04 -14.65
CA ARG A 164 -4.57 2.16 -15.04
C ARG A 164 -3.22 2.05 -14.36
N VAL A 165 -2.18 2.42 -15.05
CA VAL A 165 -0.90 2.77 -14.44
C VAL A 165 -1.02 4.16 -13.82
N GLY A 166 -0.63 4.34 -12.57
CA GLY A 166 -0.68 5.64 -11.90
C GLY A 166 0.12 6.72 -12.65
N PRO A 167 -0.21 8.02 -12.45
CA PRO A 167 0.47 9.11 -13.13
C PRO A 167 1.97 9.13 -12.81
N SER A 168 2.81 9.32 -13.81
CA SER A 168 4.26 9.48 -13.62
C SER A 168 4.58 10.77 -12.86
N ALA A 169 5.77 10.84 -12.24
CA ALA A 169 6.26 12.06 -11.61
C ALA A 169 6.30 13.25 -12.58
N ARG A 170 6.65 13.00 -13.85
CA ARG A 170 6.57 14.00 -14.91
C ARG A 170 5.14 14.48 -15.09
N ARG A 171 4.18 13.56 -15.28
CA ARG A 171 2.76 13.91 -15.49
C ARG A 171 2.19 14.69 -14.32
N ILE A 172 2.54 14.33 -13.08
CA ILE A 172 2.12 15.06 -11.88
C ILE A 172 2.53 16.51 -11.89
N ARG A 173 3.73 16.83 -12.38
CA ARG A 173 4.21 18.22 -12.47
C ARG A 173 3.46 19.06 -13.51
N GLU A 174 2.87 18.42 -14.51
CA GLU A 174 2.14 19.04 -15.62
C GLU A 174 0.65 19.28 -15.28
N ILE A 175 0.11 18.67 -14.22
CA ILE A 175 -1.30 18.82 -13.82
C ILE A 175 -1.57 20.25 -13.38
N GLN A 176 -2.58 20.88 -13.99
CA GLN A 176 -2.99 22.25 -13.69
C GLN A 176 -3.67 22.35 -12.32
N ASP A 177 -3.63 23.51 -11.69
CA ASP A 177 -4.11 23.69 -10.32
C ASP A 177 -5.61 23.39 -10.15
N TRP A 178 -6.44 23.78 -11.11
CA TRP A 178 -7.87 23.53 -11.10
C TRP A 178 -8.21 22.02 -11.23
N GLU A 179 -7.34 21.23 -11.86
CA GLU A 179 -7.53 19.78 -12.01
C GLU A 179 -7.36 19.06 -10.67
N TRP A 180 -6.41 19.50 -9.84
CA TRP A 180 -6.25 19.01 -8.48
C TRP A 180 -7.49 19.27 -7.63
N HIS A 181 -8.01 20.50 -7.71
CA HIS A 181 -9.24 20.86 -7.01
C HIS A 181 -10.41 19.99 -7.46
N ARG A 182 -10.57 19.81 -8.78
CA ARG A 182 -11.61 18.94 -9.35
C ARG A 182 -11.46 17.47 -8.93
N ALA A 183 -10.26 16.99 -8.64
CA ALA A 183 -10.00 15.68 -8.08
C ALA A 183 -10.26 15.58 -6.55
N GLY A 184 -10.62 16.70 -5.90
CA GLY A 184 -10.86 16.78 -4.47
C GLY A 184 -9.57 16.80 -3.63
N ILE A 185 -8.49 17.35 -4.19
CA ILE A 185 -7.17 17.43 -3.56
C ILE A 185 -6.91 18.89 -3.18
N ASP A 186 -6.73 19.14 -1.89
CA ASP A 186 -6.42 20.47 -1.37
C ASP A 186 -4.99 20.90 -1.66
N GLY A 187 -4.71 22.20 -1.38
CA GLY A 187 -3.42 22.81 -1.64
C GLY A 187 -2.25 22.17 -0.92
N ALA A 188 -2.43 21.71 0.32
CA ALA A 188 -1.36 21.12 1.11
C ALA A 188 -0.91 19.78 0.52
N ARG A 189 -1.86 18.88 0.23
CA ARG A 189 -1.58 17.57 -0.39
C ARG A 189 -1.03 17.72 -1.81
N ARG A 190 -1.60 18.66 -2.61
CA ARG A 190 -1.07 19.00 -3.94
C ARG A 190 0.40 19.43 -3.89
N HIS A 191 0.75 20.32 -2.97
CA HIS A 191 2.12 20.80 -2.83
C HIS A 191 3.08 19.67 -2.43
N ALA A 192 2.68 18.82 -1.48
CA ALA A 192 3.49 17.67 -1.07
C ALA A 192 3.70 16.68 -2.22
N ILE A 193 2.64 16.34 -2.99
CA ILE A 193 2.75 15.44 -4.15
C ILE A 193 3.65 16.04 -5.23
N ARG A 194 3.53 17.35 -5.53
CA ARG A 194 4.40 18.03 -6.50
C ARG A 194 5.84 18.07 -6.03
N ALA A 195 6.09 18.37 -4.75
CA ALA A 195 7.45 18.37 -4.18
C ALA A 195 8.09 16.97 -4.30
N ALA A 196 7.34 15.91 -3.96
CA ALA A 196 7.79 14.54 -4.14
C ALA A 196 8.08 14.20 -5.61
N ALA A 197 7.24 14.67 -6.55
CA ALA A 197 7.42 14.41 -7.97
C ALA A 197 8.68 15.08 -8.56
N VAL A 198 9.15 16.18 -7.97
CA VAL A 198 10.41 16.84 -8.40
C VAL A 198 11.62 15.98 -8.07
N VAL A 199 11.60 15.31 -6.93
CA VAL A 199 12.73 14.52 -6.41
C VAL A 199 12.50 13.01 -6.49
N ALA A 200 11.48 12.58 -7.26
CA ALA A 200 11.06 11.17 -7.33
C ALA A 200 12.22 10.16 -7.56
N PRO A 201 13.19 10.39 -8.47
CA PRO A 201 14.30 9.46 -8.65
C PRO A 201 15.15 9.26 -7.38
N ARG A 202 15.34 10.32 -6.60
CA ARG A 202 16.07 10.25 -5.31
C ARG A 202 15.25 9.59 -4.21
N LEU A 203 13.91 9.65 -4.30
CA LEU A 203 13.04 8.95 -3.35
C LEU A 203 13.04 7.45 -3.59
N GLU A 204 13.15 7.00 -4.84
CA GLU A 204 13.26 5.57 -5.14
C GLU A 204 14.50 4.90 -4.52
N GLU A 205 15.58 5.67 -4.22
CA GLU A 205 16.76 5.16 -3.51
C GLU A 205 16.36 4.57 -2.13
N ALA A 206 15.30 5.07 -1.50
CA ALA A 206 14.82 4.58 -0.21
C ALA A 206 14.35 3.12 -0.25
N ALA A 207 14.04 2.57 -1.42
CA ALA A 207 13.71 1.14 -1.57
C ALA A 207 14.89 0.20 -1.27
N GLY A 208 16.12 0.71 -1.27
CA GLY A 208 17.35 -0.02 -0.91
C GLY A 208 17.91 0.31 0.47
N MET A 209 17.24 1.18 1.24
CA MET A 209 17.72 1.62 2.56
C MET A 209 17.14 0.76 3.70
N PRO A 210 17.82 0.71 4.88
CA PRO A 210 17.19 0.24 6.10
C PRO A 210 15.89 1.01 6.39
N PRO A 211 14.85 0.37 6.95
CA PRO A 211 13.55 1.04 7.13
C PRO A 211 13.59 2.35 7.92
N PRO A 212 14.37 2.52 9.01
CA PRO A 212 14.49 3.81 9.69
C PRO A 212 15.07 4.91 8.79
N ASP A 213 16.14 4.61 8.05
CA ASP A 213 16.80 5.56 7.16
C ASP A 213 15.88 5.95 6.00
N ALA A 214 15.08 4.99 5.50
CA ALA A 214 14.07 5.24 4.48
C ALA A 214 12.98 6.21 4.99
N VAL A 215 12.53 6.05 6.24
CA VAL A 215 11.58 6.99 6.87
C VAL A 215 12.18 8.40 6.95
N GLU A 216 13.40 8.52 7.46
CA GLU A 216 14.10 9.81 7.54
C GLU A 216 14.28 10.45 6.16
N ARG A 217 14.71 9.67 5.16
CA ARG A 217 14.87 10.12 3.77
C ARG A 217 13.58 10.71 3.20
N LEU A 218 12.45 10.05 3.45
CA LEU A 218 11.14 10.52 2.97
C LEU A 218 10.70 11.80 3.68
N CYS A 219 10.96 11.93 4.98
CA CYS A 219 10.62 13.10 5.78
C CYS A 219 11.38 14.37 5.37
N LEU A 220 12.47 14.28 4.59
CA LEU A 220 13.14 15.45 4.04
C LEU A 220 12.29 16.22 3.01
N VAL A 221 11.26 15.58 2.46
CA VAL A 221 10.36 16.23 1.52
C VAL A 221 9.28 17.01 2.26
N ARG A 222 9.17 18.31 1.97
CA ARG A 222 8.15 19.18 2.58
C ARG A 222 6.74 18.60 2.40
N GLY A 223 6.03 18.42 3.50
CA GLY A 223 4.67 17.87 3.52
C GLY A 223 4.61 16.34 3.68
N ILE A 224 5.75 15.68 3.83
CA ILE A 224 5.84 14.28 4.19
C ILE A 224 6.32 14.19 5.64
N GLY A 225 5.44 13.76 6.53
CA GLY A 225 5.74 13.52 7.95
C GLY A 225 5.95 12.03 8.26
N PRO A 226 6.27 11.71 9.53
CA PRO A 226 6.55 10.33 9.97
C PRO A 226 5.43 9.34 9.62
N TRP A 227 4.17 9.72 9.79
CA TRP A 227 3.02 8.89 9.42
C TRP A 227 3.05 8.51 7.93
N THR A 228 3.18 9.50 7.05
CA THR A 228 3.19 9.24 5.60
C THR A 228 4.39 8.41 5.19
N ALA A 229 5.57 8.70 5.74
CA ALA A 229 6.78 7.93 5.48
C ALA A 229 6.64 6.48 5.95
N ALA A 230 6.08 6.24 7.14
CA ALA A 230 5.80 4.89 7.65
C ALA A 230 4.85 4.11 6.74
N GLU A 231 3.74 4.72 6.31
CA GLU A 231 2.77 4.12 5.37
C GLU A 231 3.43 3.68 4.06
N VAL A 232 4.39 4.45 3.56
CA VAL A 232 5.17 4.12 2.36
C VAL A 232 6.15 2.98 2.64
N VAL A 233 6.97 3.10 3.67
CA VAL A 233 8.05 2.15 4.00
C VAL A 233 7.48 0.77 4.31
N GLN A 234 6.35 0.69 5.02
CA GLN A 234 5.66 -0.58 5.28
C GLN A 234 5.34 -1.35 4.00
N ARG A 235 4.92 -0.67 2.93
CA ARG A 235 4.52 -1.31 1.66
C ARG A 235 5.67 -1.44 0.68
N THR A 236 6.59 -0.50 0.69
CA THR A 236 7.76 -0.52 -0.21
C THR A 236 8.77 -1.57 0.21
N LEU A 237 9.04 -1.68 1.53
CA LEU A 237 10.08 -2.55 2.08
C LEU A 237 9.54 -3.79 2.78
N GLY A 238 8.24 -3.87 3.05
CA GLY A 238 7.67 -4.92 3.91
C GLY A 238 8.13 -4.77 5.37
N ALA A 239 8.34 -3.53 5.83
CA ALA A 239 8.94 -3.25 7.12
C ALA A 239 8.07 -3.76 8.29
N ALA A 240 8.56 -4.78 9.00
CA ALA A 240 7.82 -5.45 10.07
C ALA A 240 7.71 -4.64 11.37
N ASP A 241 8.54 -3.61 11.54
CA ASP A 241 8.65 -2.86 12.79
C ASP A 241 8.30 -1.37 12.69
N VAL A 242 8.04 -0.85 11.50
CA VAL A 242 7.69 0.57 11.30
C VAL A 242 6.21 0.79 11.54
N VAL A 243 5.86 1.55 12.59
CA VAL A 243 4.48 1.87 12.98
C VAL A 243 4.10 3.28 12.49
N SER A 244 2.86 3.44 12.03
CA SER A 244 2.32 4.73 11.57
C SER A 244 1.90 5.62 12.76
N VAL A 245 2.88 6.23 13.42
CA VAL A 245 2.67 7.19 14.51
C VAL A 245 2.00 8.46 13.98
N GLY A 246 1.03 9.00 14.70
CA GLY A 246 0.21 10.12 14.27
C GLY A 246 -1.04 9.70 13.48
N ASP A 247 -1.35 8.40 13.44
CA ASP A 247 -2.61 7.92 12.85
C ASP A 247 -3.79 8.22 13.76
N TYR A 248 -4.87 8.75 13.18
CA TYR A 248 -6.05 9.14 13.93
C TYR A 248 -6.80 7.97 14.60
N HIS A 249 -6.73 6.79 14.02
CA HIS A 249 -7.49 5.61 14.47
C HIS A 249 -6.62 4.53 15.10
N LEU A 250 -5.39 4.37 14.62
CA LEU A 250 -4.53 3.25 14.95
C LEU A 250 -4.26 3.11 16.46
N PRO A 251 -3.93 4.19 17.21
CA PRO A 251 -3.70 4.09 18.64
C PRO A 251 -4.93 3.56 19.41
N SER A 252 -6.13 4.03 19.02
CA SER A 252 -7.38 3.55 19.62
C SER A 252 -7.70 2.10 19.26
N VAL A 253 -7.36 1.65 18.05
CA VAL A 253 -7.61 0.26 17.61
C VAL A 253 -6.66 -0.69 18.32
N VAL A 254 -5.37 -0.35 18.37
CA VAL A 254 -4.33 -1.16 19.04
C VAL A 254 -4.61 -1.21 20.56
N GLY A 255 -4.86 -0.04 21.18
CA GLY A 255 -5.18 0.02 22.60
C GLY A 255 -6.38 -0.84 22.95
N TRP A 256 -7.48 -0.68 22.23
CA TRP A 256 -8.68 -1.49 22.47
C TRP A 256 -8.41 -2.99 22.32
N ALA A 257 -7.69 -3.40 21.28
CA ALA A 257 -7.40 -4.81 21.04
C ALA A 257 -6.50 -5.44 22.10
N LEU A 258 -5.54 -4.69 22.66
CA LEU A 258 -4.54 -5.22 23.58
C LEU A 258 -4.86 -4.98 25.06
N THR A 259 -5.57 -3.89 25.38
CA THR A 259 -5.85 -3.49 26.77
C THR A 259 -7.35 -3.32 27.09
N GLY A 260 -8.22 -3.30 26.07
CA GLY A 260 -9.64 -2.94 26.25
C GLY A 260 -9.91 -1.43 26.33
N GLU A 261 -8.88 -0.60 26.22
CA GLU A 261 -8.96 0.85 26.36
C GLU A 261 -8.48 1.58 25.11
N LYS A 262 -8.89 2.83 24.91
CA LYS A 262 -8.34 3.69 23.88
C LYS A 262 -7.04 4.31 24.36
N LEU A 263 -6.04 4.27 23.53
CA LEU A 263 -4.73 4.87 23.78
C LEU A 263 -4.45 6.01 22.78
N ASP A 264 -3.48 6.83 23.13
CA ASP A 264 -2.78 7.75 22.24
C ASP A 264 -1.54 7.08 21.61
N ASP A 265 -0.74 7.85 20.89
CA ASP A 265 0.46 7.33 20.23
C ASP A 265 1.48 6.75 21.22
N ASP A 266 1.74 7.43 22.34
CA ASP A 266 2.69 7.00 23.36
C ASP A 266 2.22 5.71 24.04
N GLY A 267 0.92 5.66 24.40
CA GLY A 267 0.30 4.45 24.94
C GLY A 267 0.35 3.29 23.95
N MET A 268 0.07 3.53 22.66
CA MET A 268 0.18 2.52 21.61
C MET A 268 1.62 1.99 21.49
N LEU A 269 2.63 2.86 21.48
CA LEU A 269 4.02 2.44 21.41
C LEU A 269 4.43 1.65 22.64
N GLY A 270 3.91 2.03 23.82
CA GLY A 270 4.14 1.31 25.10
C GLY A 270 3.62 -0.13 25.03
N VAL A 271 2.38 -0.35 24.61
CA VAL A 271 1.80 -1.72 24.50
C VAL A 271 2.38 -2.51 23.34
N LEU A 272 2.97 -1.87 22.34
CA LEU A 272 3.69 -2.51 21.25
C LEU A 272 5.18 -2.75 21.56
N ALA A 273 5.73 -2.25 22.67
CA ALA A 273 7.15 -2.42 23.01
C ALA A 273 7.60 -3.89 23.07
N PRO A 274 6.83 -4.84 23.63
CA PRO A 274 7.20 -6.27 23.62
C PRO A 274 7.33 -6.88 22.20
N TYR A 275 6.79 -6.22 21.20
CA TYR A 275 6.81 -6.64 19.78
C TYR A 275 7.93 -5.95 18.98
N ALA A 276 8.94 -5.40 19.62
CA ALA A 276 10.09 -4.79 18.94
C ALA A 276 10.65 -5.74 17.85
N GLY A 277 10.90 -5.20 16.66
CA GLY A 277 11.20 -5.98 15.44
C GLY A 277 9.96 -6.41 14.64
N HIS A 278 8.78 -6.47 15.27
CA HIS A 278 7.52 -6.93 14.68
C HIS A 278 6.30 -6.06 15.01
N ARG A 279 6.49 -4.82 15.46
CA ARG A 279 5.38 -3.95 15.88
C ARG A 279 4.35 -3.75 14.76
N GLN A 280 4.79 -3.55 13.53
CA GLN A 280 3.88 -3.44 12.38
C GLN A 280 3.19 -4.78 12.06
N ARG A 281 3.86 -5.92 12.26
CA ARG A 281 3.22 -7.24 12.14
C ARG A 281 2.10 -7.39 13.17
N ALA A 282 2.31 -7.02 14.43
CA ALA A 282 1.29 -7.04 15.45
C ALA A 282 0.09 -6.17 15.05
N VAL A 283 0.36 -4.96 14.58
CA VAL A 283 -0.67 -4.05 14.02
C VAL A 283 -1.44 -4.72 12.88
N ARG A 284 -0.76 -5.36 11.93
CA ARG A 284 -1.41 -6.04 10.80
C ARG A 284 -2.32 -7.19 11.27
N LEU A 285 -1.89 -7.96 12.24
CA LEU A 285 -2.70 -9.02 12.85
C LEU A 285 -3.96 -8.45 13.52
N ILE A 286 -3.84 -7.37 14.28
CA ILE A 286 -4.99 -6.68 14.88
C ILE A 286 -5.97 -6.20 13.79
N LEU A 287 -5.47 -5.52 12.77
CA LEU A 287 -6.32 -4.98 11.71
C LEU A 287 -7.04 -6.08 10.90
N THR A 288 -6.39 -7.23 10.70
CA THR A 288 -7.01 -8.37 9.99
C THR A 288 -7.99 -9.14 10.85
N SER A 289 -7.84 -9.14 12.18
CA SER A 289 -8.80 -9.76 13.10
C SER A 289 -10.14 -9.02 13.19
N GLY A 290 -10.20 -7.78 12.73
CA GLY A 290 -11.39 -6.94 12.82
C GLY A 290 -11.67 -6.40 14.22
N LEU A 291 -10.78 -6.61 15.17
CA LEU A 291 -10.89 -6.08 16.52
C LEU A 291 -10.69 -4.57 16.52
N GLY A 292 -11.50 -3.89 17.30
CA GLY A 292 -11.41 -2.44 17.46
C GLY A 292 -12.52 -1.93 18.37
N PRO A 293 -12.44 -0.68 18.80
CA PRO A 293 -13.43 -0.10 19.70
C PRO A 293 -14.82 -0.12 19.07
N PRO A 294 -15.88 -0.29 19.87
CA PRO A 294 -17.24 -0.24 19.38
C PRO A 294 -17.49 1.12 18.70
N ARG A 295 -18.03 1.06 17.49
CA ARG A 295 -18.36 2.27 16.72
C ARG A 295 -19.53 2.98 17.38
N ARG A 296 -19.27 4.13 17.98
CA ARG A 296 -20.28 5.01 18.57
C ARG A 296 -20.31 6.32 17.77
N GLY A 297 -21.49 6.73 17.31
CA GLY A 297 -21.73 7.99 16.61
C GLY A 297 -21.91 7.89 15.09
N PRO A 298 -22.39 8.99 14.48
CA PRO A 298 -22.62 9.05 13.03
C PRO A 298 -21.28 8.94 12.26
N ARG A 299 -21.35 8.38 11.05
CA ARG A 299 -20.18 8.36 10.16
C ARG A 299 -19.81 9.80 9.78
N ALA A 300 -18.51 10.10 9.75
CA ALA A 300 -18.04 11.38 9.24
C ALA A 300 -18.59 11.63 7.82
N THR A 301 -19.12 12.82 7.61
CA THR A 301 -19.65 13.23 6.32
C THR A 301 -18.50 13.41 5.33
N VAL A 302 -18.61 12.82 4.16
CA VAL A 302 -17.65 13.03 3.06
C VAL A 302 -17.76 14.49 2.61
N ARG A 303 -16.70 15.27 2.79
CA ARG A 303 -16.67 16.67 2.37
C ARG A 303 -16.41 16.74 0.86
N SER A 304 -17.23 17.50 0.15
CA SER A 304 -17.01 17.81 -1.25
C SER A 304 -16.53 19.24 -1.41
N TYR A 305 -15.28 19.42 -1.78
CA TYR A 305 -14.69 20.75 -2.07
C TYR A 305 -14.82 21.14 -3.55
N ARG A 306 -15.65 20.41 -4.31
CA ARG A 306 -15.74 20.54 -5.77
C ARG A 306 -16.64 21.68 -6.24
N ALA A 307 -17.41 22.26 -5.34
CA ALA A 307 -18.43 23.26 -5.62
C ALA A 307 -18.03 24.70 -5.21
N PHE A 308 -16.76 24.92 -4.87
CA PHE A 308 -16.26 26.24 -4.50
C PHE A 308 -15.20 26.72 -5.49
#